data_75bdc6d8719141e2783eae6e2810743e
#
_entry.id   75bdc6d8719141e2783eae6e2810743e
#
_cell.length_a   1.000
_cell.length_b   1.000
_cell.length_c   1.000
_cell.angle_alpha   90.00
_cell.angle_beta   90.00
_cell.angle_gamma   90.00
#
_symmetry.space_group_name_H-M   'P 1'
#
loop_
_entity.id
_entity.type
_entity.pdbx_description
1 polymer ?
#
loop_
_entity_poly.entity_id
_entity_poly.type
_entity_poly.pdbx_seq_one_letter_code
_entity_poly.pdbx_strand_id
1 'polypeptide(L)'
;MNNITVTGNVGRDPELKYAQSGTAILKFSVADTSGRDDNKKTQWWNIVCFGDLGENVAASINKGTRVQVIGKVQKEKHTGNDGIEKERVEVLADDVGISLRWQPAETTVTRKTAQELQSEAPF
;
A
#
# COMPACT_ATOMS: atom_id res chain seq x y z
N MET A 1 3.38 -15.41 13.56
CA MET A 1 3.14 -14.60 12.36
C MET A 1 2.02 -13.63 12.60
N ASN A 2 2.15 -12.43 12.10
CA ASN A 2 1.05 -11.48 12.11
C ASN A 2 0.63 -11.18 10.67
N ASN A 3 -0.63 -10.81 10.51
CA ASN A 3 -1.18 -10.36 9.24
C ASN A 3 -2.03 -9.13 9.51
N ILE A 4 -1.93 -8.14 8.62
CA ILE A 4 -2.75 -6.95 8.70
C ILE A 4 -3.27 -6.59 7.32
N THR A 5 -4.49 -6.09 7.27
CA THR A 5 -5.07 -5.49 6.07
C THR A 5 -5.43 -4.05 6.42
N VAL A 6 -4.88 -3.11 5.67
CA VAL A 6 -5.12 -1.69 5.86
C VAL A 6 -5.79 -1.15 4.61
N THR A 7 -6.92 -0.48 4.78
CA THR A 7 -7.61 0.19 3.67
C THR A 7 -7.71 1.67 3.99
N GLY A 8 -7.31 2.49 3.06
CA GLY A 8 -7.37 3.94 3.25
C GLY A 8 -6.79 4.68 2.05
N ASN A 9 -6.61 5.97 2.22
CA ASN A 9 -6.14 6.84 1.15
C ASN A 9 -4.66 7.17 1.31
N VAL A 10 -3.93 7.14 0.20
CA VAL A 10 -2.52 7.52 0.18
C VAL A 10 -2.39 8.99 0.56
N GLY A 11 -1.56 9.29 1.56
CA GLY A 11 -1.47 10.61 2.15
C GLY A 11 -0.59 11.59 1.38
N ARG A 12 0.43 11.09 0.72
CA ARG A 12 1.31 11.87 -0.16
C ARG A 12 1.86 10.95 -1.23
N ASP A 13 2.41 11.51 -2.29
CA ASP A 13 2.95 10.72 -3.39
C ASP A 13 4.03 9.77 -2.89
N PRO A 14 3.99 8.50 -3.32
CA PRO A 14 4.97 7.51 -2.89
C PRO A 14 6.39 7.85 -3.33
N GLU A 15 7.36 7.55 -2.49
CA GLU A 15 8.77 7.75 -2.79
C GLU A 15 9.43 6.41 -3.13
N LEU A 16 9.94 6.30 -4.36
CA LEU A 16 10.65 5.13 -4.84
C LEU A 16 12.15 5.38 -4.79
N LYS A 17 12.86 4.49 -4.10
CA LYS A 17 14.31 4.52 -4.01
C LYS A 17 14.86 3.13 -4.32
N TYR A 18 16.15 3.07 -4.64
CA TYR A 18 16.82 1.81 -4.90
C TYR A 18 17.95 1.62 -3.92
N ALA A 19 18.03 0.42 -3.33
CA ALA A 19 19.15 0.04 -2.49
C ALA A 19 20.40 -0.18 -3.35
N GLN A 20 21.58 -0.25 -2.72
CA GLN A 20 22.84 -0.52 -3.43
C GLN A 20 22.78 -1.83 -4.21
N SER A 21 22.02 -2.81 -3.71
CA SER A 21 21.79 -4.09 -4.40
C SER A 21 20.95 -3.98 -5.65
N GLY A 22 20.33 -2.81 -5.90
CA GLY A 22 19.39 -2.60 -7.00
C GLY A 22 17.94 -2.89 -6.65
N THR A 23 17.67 -3.34 -5.44
CA THR A 23 16.28 -3.63 -5.01
C THR A 23 15.50 -2.34 -4.84
N ALA A 24 14.33 -2.27 -5.46
CA ALA A 24 13.42 -1.14 -5.30
C ALA A 24 12.82 -1.14 -3.89
N ILE A 25 12.73 0.04 -3.31
CA ILE A 25 12.10 0.27 -2.00
C ILE A 25 11.13 1.42 -2.15
N LEU A 26 9.85 1.13 -1.99
CA LEU A 26 8.80 2.15 -2.05
C LEU A 26 8.24 2.36 -0.65
N LYS A 27 8.15 3.63 -0.26
CA LYS A 27 7.54 4.02 1.01
C LYS A 27 6.41 5.01 0.77
N PHE A 28 5.30 4.80 1.43
CA PHE A 28 4.17 5.71 1.41
C PHE A 28 3.35 5.57 2.68
N SER A 29 2.47 6.52 2.89
CA SER A 29 1.58 6.51 4.05
C SER A 29 0.14 6.34 3.62
N VAL A 30 -0.64 5.63 4.44
CA VAL A 30 -2.07 5.42 4.22
C VAL A 30 -2.83 5.98 5.40
N ALA A 31 -3.81 6.82 5.11
CA ALA A 31 -4.71 7.38 6.10
C ALA A 31 -5.94 6.47 6.22
N ASP A 32 -6.05 5.80 7.34
CA ASP A 32 -7.21 4.98 7.70
C ASP A 32 -8.10 5.84 8.59
N THR A 33 -9.19 6.33 8.02
CA THR A 33 -10.13 7.18 8.74
C THR A 33 -11.37 6.38 9.10
N SER A 34 -11.68 6.32 10.39
CA SER A 34 -12.84 5.63 10.91
C SER A 34 -13.68 6.57 11.77
N GLY A 35 -14.93 6.17 12.03
CA GLY A 35 -15.88 6.96 12.82
C GLY A 35 -16.78 7.81 11.95
N ARG A 36 -17.71 8.52 12.60
CA ARG A 36 -18.70 9.37 11.94
C ARG A 36 -18.69 10.76 12.56
N ASP A 37 -18.89 11.77 11.69
CA ASP A 37 -19.04 13.16 12.09
C ASP A 37 -17.89 13.65 12.97
N ASP A 38 -18.19 14.13 14.17
CA ASP A 38 -17.20 14.71 15.10
C ASP A 38 -16.31 13.64 15.75
N ASN A 39 -16.66 12.35 15.58
CA ASN A 39 -15.91 11.24 16.15
C ASN A 39 -14.95 10.58 15.15
N LYS A 40 -14.66 11.23 14.04
CA LYS A 40 -13.71 10.71 13.07
C LYS A 40 -12.30 10.69 13.65
N LYS A 41 -11.65 9.56 13.51
CA LYS A 41 -10.25 9.38 13.89
C LYS A 41 -9.48 8.88 12.68
N THR A 42 -8.31 9.47 12.44
CA THR A 42 -7.43 9.04 11.37
C THR A 42 -6.20 8.39 11.98
N GLN A 43 -5.94 7.18 11.54
CA GLN A 43 -4.71 6.48 11.89
C GLN A 43 -3.84 6.40 10.65
N TRP A 44 -2.58 6.79 10.81
CA TRP A 44 -1.62 6.77 9.72
C TRP A 44 -0.78 5.50 9.77
N TRP A 45 -0.68 4.84 8.64
CA TRP A 45 0.13 3.64 8.49
C TRP A 45 1.26 3.91 7.52
N ASN A 46 2.48 3.57 7.93
CA ASN A 46 3.65 3.63 7.07
C ASN A 46 3.80 2.31 6.34
N ILE A 47 3.80 2.35 5.02
CA ILE A 47 3.82 1.17 4.16
C ILE A 47 5.17 1.09 3.45
N VAL A 48 5.73 -0.11 3.41
CA VAL A 48 6.98 -0.39 2.71
C VAL A 48 6.74 -1.52 1.73
N CYS A 49 7.13 -1.32 0.46
CA CYS A 49 7.03 -2.32 -0.60
C CYS A 49 8.41 -2.52 -1.21
N PHE A 50 8.82 -3.76 -1.40
CA PHE A 50 10.11 -4.10 -1.98
C PHE A 50 9.97 -4.71 -3.37
N GLY A 51 11.01 -4.51 -4.21
CA GLY A 51 11.14 -5.17 -5.48
C GLY A 51 10.07 -4.79 -6.49
N ASP A 52 9.60 -5.77 -7.25
CA ASP A 52 8.61 -5.56 -8.30
C ASP A 52 7.31 -4.97 -7.78
N LEU A 53 6.88 -5.37 -6.59
CA LEU A 53 5.71 -4.79 -5.97
C LEU A 53 5.89 -3.28 -5.77
N GLY A 54 7.05 -2.86 -5.28
CA GLY A 54 7.35 -1.44 -5.10
C GLY A 54 7.31 -0.65 -6.40
N GLU A 55 7.90 -1.18 -7.45
CA GLU A 55 7.89 -0.54 -8.77
C GLU A 55 6.49 -0.44 -9.36
N ASN A 56 5.73 -1.53 -9.28
CA ASN A 56 4.36 -1.57 -9.81
C ASN A 56 3.44 -0.61 -9.06
N VAL A 57 3.56 -0.56 -7.74
CA VAL A 57 2.77 0.36 -6.92
C VAL A 57 3.15 1.81 -7.23
N ALA A 58 4.45 2.10 -7.36
CA ALA A 58 4.92 3.45 -7.70
C ALA A 58 4.35 3.94 -9.03
N ALA A 59 4.21 3.04 -10.00
CA ALA A 59 3.66 3.36 -11.32
C ALA A 59 2.14 3.51 -11.32
N SER A 60 1.45 3.08 -10.26
CA SER A 60 -0.01 2.93 -10.26
C SER A 60 -0.75 3.86 -9.33
N ILE A 61 -0.12 4.32 -8.24
CA ILE A 61 -0.82 5.10 -7.23
C ILE A 61 -0.24 6.49 -7.05
N ASN A 62 -1.11 7.41 -6.64
CA ASN A 62 -0.77 8.80 -6.36
C ASN A 62 -1.39 9.19 -5.01
N LYS A 63 -1.03 10.39 -4.54
CA LYS A 63 -1.70 10.98 -3.40
C LYS A 63 -3.22 10.96 -3.60
N GLY A 64 -3.93 10.48 -2.59
CA GLY A 64 -5.39 10.41 -2.61
C GLY A 64 -5.95 9.09 -3.15
N THR A 65 -5.14 8.26 -3.78
CA THR A 65 -5.62 6.94 -4.24
C THR A 65 -6.04 6.10 -3.04
N ARG A 66 -7.23 5.50 -3.11
CA ARG A 66 -7.67 4.56 -2.09
C ARG A 66 -7.09 3.19 -2.38
N VAL A 67 -6.39 2.62 -1.41
CA VAL A 67 -5.70 1.34 -1.57
C VAL A 67 -6.05 0.38 -0.44
N GLN A 68 -5.88 -0.90 -0.72
CA GLN A 68 -5.88 -1.96 0.28
C GLN A 68 -4.49 -2.56 0.30
N VAL A 69 -3.90 -2.62 1.49
CA VAL A 69 -2.56 -3.16 1.70
C VAL A 69 -2.68 -4.39 2.58
N ILE A 70 -2.10 -5.48 2.12
CA ILE A 70 -2.03 -6.73 2.87
C ILE A 70 -0.56 -6.97 3.21
N GLY A 71 -0.27 -7.21 4.47
CA GLY A 71 1.12 -7.40 4.87
C GLY A 71 1.28 -7.77 6.33
N LYS A 72 2.46 -7.46 6.83
CA LYS A 72 2.87 -7.73 8.20
C LYS A 72 3.29 -6.46 8.88
N VAL A 73 2.96 -6.34 10.15
CA VAL A 73 3.43 -5.23 10.98
C VAL A 73 4.82 -5.57 11.49
N GLN A 74 5.74 -4.65 11.33
CA GLN A 74 7.08 -4.76 11.92
C GLN A 74 7.43 -3.49 12.64
N LYS A 75 8.25 -3.63 13.67
CA LYS A 75 8.79 -2.50 14.41
C LYS A 75 10.26 -2.34 14.07
N GLU A 76 10.65 -1.14 13.72
CA GLU A 76 12.04 -0.80 13.50
C GLU A 76 12.50 0.21 14.54
N LYS A 77 13.71 0.02 15.04
CA LYS A 77 14.33 0.97 15.93
C LYS A 77 15.06 2.01 15.10
N HIS A 78 14.87 3.25 15.48
CA HIS A 78 15.48 4.39 14.79
C HIS A 78 16.09 5.33 15.83
N THR A 79 17.37 5.66 15.68
CA THR A 79 18.01 6.64 16.52
C THR A 79 18.02 7.97 15.79
N GLY A 80 17.34 8.96 16.36
CA GLY A 80 17.27 10.30 15.78
C GLY A 80 18.56 11.09 16.00
N ASN A 81 18.59 12.30 15.46
CA ASN A 81 19.73 13.22 15.59
C ASN A 81 19.99 13.64 17.05
N ASP A 82 18.96 13.51 17.91
CA ASP A 82 19.03 13.79 19.33
C ASP A 82 19.64 12.63 20.15
N GLY A 83 20.02 11.52 19.50
CA GLY A 83 20.54 10.33 20.16
C GLY A 83 19.49 9.49 20.85
N ILE A 84 18.21 9.84 20.77
CA ILE A 84 17.13 9.10 21.40
C ILE A 84 16.66 7.98 20.46
N GLU A 85 16.62 6.76 21.00
CA GLU A 85 16.13 5.60 20.27
C GLU A 85 14.59 5.63 20.24
N LYS A 86 14.02 5.55 19.03
CA LYS A 86 12.57 5.52 18.83
C LYS A 86 12.19 4.29 18.04
N GLU A 87 11.00 3.77 18.33
CA GLU A 87 10.43 2.69 17.54
C GLU A 87 9.51 3.26 16.47
N ARG A 88 9.62 2.72 15.26
CA ARG A 88 8.73 3.02 14.15
C ARG A 88 7.97 1.77 13.79
N VAL A 89 6.65 1.88 13.68
CA VAL A 89 5.79 0.80 13.22
C VAL A 89 5.59 0.95 11.72
N GLU A 90 5.92 -0.10 10.98
CA GLU A 90 5.74 -0.12 9.53
C GLU A 90 4.97 -1.36 9.12
N VAL A 91 4.26 -1.27 7.98
CA VAL A 91 3.63 -2.41 7.34
C VAL A 91 4.49 -2.83 6.17
N LEU A 92 5.04 -4.04 6.25
CA LEU A 92 5.75 -4.63 5.14
C LEU A 92 4.72 -5.28 4.23
N ALA A 93 4.46 -4.69 3.08
CA ALA A 93 3.39 -5.11 2.19
C ALA A 93 3.76 -6.40 1.45
N ASP A 94 2.82 -7.35 1.44
CA ASP A 94 2.87 -8.53 0.57
C ASP A 94 2.13 -8.26 -0.73
N ASP A 95 1.09 -7.42 -0.68
CA ASP A 95 0.29 -7.06 -1.84
C ASP A 95 -0.38 -5.70 -1.62
N VAL A 96 -0.63 -5.00 -2.71
CA VAL A 96 -1.33 -3.71 -2.70
C VAL A 96 -2.31 -3.70 -3.86
N GLY A 97 -3.56 -3.37 -3.56
CA GLY A 97 -4.59 -3.22 -4.57
C GLY A 97 -5.23 -1.84 -4.52
N ILE A 98 -5.77 -1.40 -5.64
CA ILE A 98 -6.56 -0.17 -5.70
C ILE A 98 -7.99 -0.52 -5.31
N SER A 99 -8.55 0.20 -4.34
CA SER A 99 -9.94 0.01 -3.94
C SER A 99 -10.86 0.64 -4.97
N LEU A 100 -11.78 -0.16 -5.50
CA LEU A 100 -12.75 0.30 -6.50
C LEU A 100 -14.08 0.72 -5.89
N ARG A 101 -14.16 0.81 -4.57
CA ARG A 101 -15.42 1.13 -3.89
C ARG A 101 -16.02 2.45 -4.34
N TRP A 102 -15.18 3.47 -4.58
CA TRP A 102 -15.67 4.82 -4.87
C TRP A 102 -15.16 5.41 -6.18
N GLN A 103 -14.25 4.73 -6.87
CA GLN A 103 -13.70 5.22 -8.13
C GLN A 103 -13.22 4.07 -9.00
N PRO A 104 -13.26 4.25 -10.32
CA PRO A 104 -12.74 3.25 -11.24
C PRO A 104 -11.21 3.31 -11.29
N ALA A 105 -10.61 2.25 -11.79
CA ALA A 105 -9.20 2.18 -12.09
C ALA A 105 -9.01 1.53 -13.46
N GLU A 106 -7.89 1.83 -14.10
CA GLU A 106 -7.53 1.21 -15.38
C GLU A 106 -6.46 0.15 -15.14
N THR A 107 -6.43 -0.84 -16.01
CA THR A 107 -5.43 -1.90 -15.98
C THR A 107 -4.76 -2.01 -17.33
N THR A 108 -3.50 -2.41 -17.34
CA THR A 108 -2.74 -2.71 -18.55
C THR A 108 -3.10 -4.06 -19.16
N VAL A 109 -3.82 -4.89 -18.40
CA VAL A 109 -4.29 -6.18 -18.89
C VAL A 109 -5.49 -5.96 -19.81
N THR A 110 -5.48 -6.59 -20.99
CA THR A 110 -6.57 -6.49 -21.96
C THR A 110 -7.85 -7.03 -21.36
N ARG A 111 -8.93 -6.23 -21.50
CA ARG A 111 -10.26 -6.63 -21.01
C ARG A 111 -10.79 -7.81 -21.81
N LYS A 112 -11.17 -8.88 -21.13
CA LYS A 112 -11.73 -10.07 -21.75
C LYS A 112 -13.25 -9.96 -21.92
N THR A 113 -13.77 -10.57 -22.98
CA THR A 113 -15.21 -10.70 -23.18
C THR A 113 -15.79 -11.71 -22.17
N ALA A 114 -17.10 -11.64 -21.95
CA ALA A 114 -17.77 -12.60 -21.08
C ALA A 114 -17.57 -14.05 -21.55
N GLN A 115 -17.55 -14.27 -22.86
CA GLN A 115 -17.35 -15.60 -23.42
C GLN A 115 -15.92 -16.12 -23.14
N GLU A 116 -14.91 -15.28 -23.27
CA GLU A 116 -13.54 -15.66 -22.99
C GLU A 116 -13.37 -16.01 -21.49
N LEU A 117 -14.01 -15.26 -20.61
CA LEU A 117 -13.97 -15.54 -19.18
C LEU A 117 -14.64 -16.88 -18.87
N GLN A 118 -15.75 -17.20 -19.53
CA GLN A 118 -16.43 -18.48 -19.32
C GLN A 118 -15.59 -19.66 -19.78
N SER A 119 -14.86 -19.52 -20.90
CA SER A 119 -14.03 -20.60 -21.42
C SER A 119 -12.80 -20.88 -20.53
N GLU A 120 -12.35 -19.89 -19.75
CA GLU A 120 -11.22 -20.06 -18.84
C GLU A 120 -11.65 -20.52 -17.43
N ALA A 121 -12.93 -20.39 -17.11
CA ALA A 121 -13.43 -20.79 -15.80
C ALA A 121 -13.37 -22.32 -15.63
N PRO A 122 -12.84 -22.83 -14.52
CA PRO A 122 -12.72 -24.27 -14.31
C PRO A 122 -14.06 -24.95 -13.95
N PHE A 123 -15.11 -24.20 -13.86
CA PHE A 123 -16.45 -24.69 -13.46
C PHE A 123 -17.56 -23.99 -14.24
#